data_77d36de45bebf7f39f9d79720fb9e9b2
#
_entry.id   77d36de45bebf7f39f9d79720fb9e9b2
#
_cell.length_a   1.000
_cell.length_b   1.000
_cell.length_c   1.000
_cell.angle_alpha   90.00
_cell.angle_beta   90.00
_cell.angle_gamma   90.00
#
_symmetry.space_group_name_H-M   'P 1'
#
loop_
_entity.id
_entity.type
_entity.pdbx_description
1 polymer ?
#
loop_
_entity_poly.entity_id
_entity_poly.type
_entity_poly.pdbx_seq_one_letter_code
_entity_poly.pdbx_strand_id
1 'polypeptide(L)'
;MKLFVMGGTGYIGSVVCERLLAEGHELRGLARSDAAAAQLIEDGVEPVRGGLGDADVIRAESLAADGVVQVTTGGFLVQALETVHEAVLTTDVVLEALAGTDKPYIWTGGTGGWMDTGIAFPERVVTEADPMTVPHFYIHFLQIAQKLLASQDVRTIILAAGQLYGRGGGYIGPVARVFNDLRKHGVVHACNTDNAFTFVHVDDLADLYAIALNNPSTRGQYIAATDTVHMMDVARAVSKAAGLGGKIEIVDHLTMRKLNGRANEGDFFYNLRASSAKAREELGWQPHRPGLLAELALLPKPLDPNSVYPEPKRQVAASLVTF
;
A
#
# COMPACT_ATOMS: atom_id res chain seq x y z
N MET A 1 9.52 9.28 20.86
CA MET A 1 8.41 10.16 20.48
C MET A 1 7.10 9.45 20.82
N LYS A 2 6.05 10.23 21.13
CA LYS A 2 4.68 9.72 21.20
C LYS A 2 4.02 9.92 19.84
N LEU A 3 3.59 8.85 19.19
CA LEU A 3 3.03 8.91 17.85
C LEU A 3 1.57 8.46 17.85
N PHE A 4 0.73 9.21 17.13
CA PHE A 4 -0.64 8.80 16.85
C PHE A 4 -0.71 8.09 15.50
N VAL A 5 -1.19 6.83 15.51
CA VAL A 5 -1.21 5.96 14.33
C VAL A 5 -2.64 5.63 13.92
N MET A 6 -3.01 5.92 12.67
CA MET A 6 -4.28 5.54 12.07
C MET A 6 -4.06 4.40 11.07
N GLY A 7 -4.67 3.24 11.36
CA GLY A 7 -4.52 2.03 10.55
C GLY A 7 -3.51 1.01 11.07
N GLY A 8 -3.11 1.09 12.34
CA GLY A 8 -2.11 0.21 12.98
C GLY A 8 -2.45 -1.28 12.92
N THR A 9 -3.72 -1.67 12.83
CA THR A 9 -4.15 -3.08 12.70
C THR A 9 -4.14 -3.63 11.27
N GLY A 10 -3.80 -2.79 10.28
CA GLY A 10 -3.72 -3.20 8.87
C GLY A 10 -2.39 -3.88 8.53
N TYR A 11 -2.30 -4.45 7.32
CA TYR A 11 -1.09 -5.14 6.87
C TYR A 11 0.17 -4.25 6.93
N ILE A 12 0.13 -3.04 6.37
CA ILE A 12 1.25 -2.10 6.46
C ILE A 12 1.38 -1.58 7.89
N GLY A 13 0.26 -1.18 8.50
CA GLY A 13 0.26 -0.50 9.79
C GLY A 13 0.83 -1.34 10.92
N SER A 14 0.56 -2.65 10.97
CA SER A 14 1.13 -3.53 12.00
C SER A 14 2.65 -3.65 11.90
N VAL A 15 3.19 -3.72 10.68
CA VAL A 15 4.64 -3.78 10.46
C VAL A 15 5.30 -2.43 10.77
N VAL A 16 4.65 -1.32 10.42
CA VAL A 16 5.12 0.03 10.76
C VAL A 16 5.09 0.22 12.28
N CYS A 17 4.02 -0.20 12.98
CA CYS A 17 3.97 -0.14 14.45
C CYS A 17 5.08 -0.95 15.09
N GLU A 18 5.29 -2.20 14.67
CA GLU A 18 6.38 -3.06 15.15
C GLU A 18 7.74 -2.38 14.98
N ARG A 19 7.99 -1.80 13.80
CA ARG A 19 9.26 -1.12 13.51
C ARG A 19 9.46 0.13 14.37
N LEU A 20 8.43 0.94 14.55
CA LEU A 20 8.50 2.16 15.35
C LEU A 20 8.63 1.87 16.87
N LEU A 21 7.96 0.83 17.37
CA LEU A 21 8.14 0.34 18.75
C LEU A 21 9.56 -0.14 18.99
N ALA A 22 10.16 -0.86 18.03
CA ALA A 22 11.55 -1.31 18.10
C ALA A 22 12.56 -0.14 18.17
N GLU A 23 12.19 1.03 17.66
CA GLU A 23 12.97 2.29 17.79
C GLU A 23 12.74 3.02 19.13
N GLY A 24 11.88 2.47 19.99
CA GLY A 24 11.58 3.07 21.31
C GLY A 24 10.54 4.19 21.26
N HIS A 25 9.72 4.28 20.21
CA HIS A 25 8.58 5.19 20.18
C HIS A 25 7.41 4.65 21.01
N GLU A 26 6.61 5.53 21.59
CA GLU A 26 5.33 5.22 22.23
C GLU A 26 4.22 5.43 21.20
N LEU A 27 3.37 4.41 21.00
CA LEU A 27 2.34 4.47 19.96
C LEU A 27 0.94 4.47 20.56
N ARG A 28 0.08 5.35 20.05
CA ARG A 28 -1.35 5.37 20.28
C ARG A 28 -2.06 5.10 18.95
N GLY A 29 -2.88 4.06 18.89
CA GLY A 29 -3.48 3.57 17.65
C GLY A 29 -5.00 3.75 17.60
N LEU A 30 -5.53 4.34 16.52
CA LEU A 30 -6.98 4.50 16.33
C LEU A 30 -7.66 3.14 16.12
N ALA A 31 -8.67 2.83 16.95
CA ALA A 31 -9.38 1.57 16.98
C ALA A 31 -10.90 1.74 16.86
N ARG A 32 -11.47 1.38 15.71
CA ARG A 32 -12.91 1.50 15.44
C ARG A 32 -13.77 0.39 16.06
N SER A 33 -13.16 -0.67 16.62
CA SER A 33 -13.85 -1.80 17.21
C SER A 33 -13.08 -2.41 18.37
N ASP A 34 -13.73 -3.19 19.24
CA ASP A 34 -13.07 -3.89 20.34
C ASP A 34 -12.00 -4.86 19.85
N ALA A 35 -12.26 -5.57 18.75
CA ALA A 35 -11.27 -6.45 18.14
C ALA A 35 -10.03 -5.69 17.64
N ALA A 36 -10.21 -4.47 17.10
CA ALA A 36 -9.06 -3.63 16.71
C ALA A 36 -8.30 -3.13 17.94
N ALA A 37 -8.99 -2.75 19.01
CA ALA A 37 -8.35 -2.34 20.25
C ALA A 37 -7.56 -3.48 20.89
N ALA A 38 -8.14 -4.69 20.95
CA ALA A 38 -7.47 -5.88 21.47
C ALA A 38 -6.18 -6.21 20.64
N GLN A 39 -6.26 -6.13 19.32
CA GLN A 39 -5.11 -6.36 18.46
C GLN A 39 -3.99 -5.32 18.70
N LEU A 40 -4.33 -4.03 18.85
CA LEU A 40 -3.35 -3.00 19.15
C LEU A 40 -2.66 -3.26 20.49
N ILE A 41 -3.40 -3.67 21.52
CA ILE A 41 -2.83 -4.03 22.84
C ILE A 41 -1.85 -5.20 22.70
N GLU A 42 -2.21 -6.24 21.95
CA GLU A 42 -1.34 -7.39 21.68
C GLU A 42 -0.04 -6.97 20.99
N ASP A 43 -0.15 -5.99 20.08
CA ASP A 43 0.98 -5.44 19.33
C ASP A 43 1.78 -4.38 20.12
N GLY A 44 1.44 -4.11 21.40
CA GLY A 44 2.12 -3.13 22.25
C GLY A 44 1.74 -1.67 21.98
N VAL A 45 0.64 -1.43 21.29
CA VAL A 45 0.13 -0.09 20.94
C VAL A 45 -1.06 0.26 21.84
N GLU A 46 -1.07 1.44 22.45
CA GLU A 46 -2.20 1.91 23.26
C GLU A 46 -3.40 2.26 22.37
N PRO A 47 -4.58 1.63 22.55
CA PRO A 47 -5.72 1.87 21.68
C PRO A 47 -6.45 3.17 22.03
N VAL A 48 -6.81 3.93 21.00
CA VAL A 48 -7.70 5.09 21.03
C VAL A 48 -9.00 4.72 20.33
N ARG A 49 -10.14 4.81 21.04
CA ARG A 49 -11.45 4.47 20.47
C ARG A 49 -11.93 5.55 19.52
N GLY A 50 -12.23 5.16 18.29
CA GLY A 50 -12.74 6.05 17.24
C GLY A 50 -12.49 5.50 15.85
N GLY A 51 -13.08 6.14 14.84
CA GLY A 51 -12.91 5.89 13.42
C GLY A 51 -12.41 7.15 12.69
N LEU A 52 -12.22 7.06 11.38
CA LEU A 52 -11.77 8.21 10.56
C LEU A 52 -12.80 9.36 10.53
N GLY A 53 -14.10 9.07 10.82
CA GLY A 53 -15.14 10.09 10.93
C GLY A 53 -15.14 10.84 12.27
N ASP A 54 -14.36 10.42 13.29
CA ASP A 54 -14.38 11.01 14.63
C ASP A 54 -13.38 12.18 14.72
N ALA A 55 -13.71 13.30 14.09
CA ALA A 55 -12.83 14.46 13.94
C ALA A 55 -12.28 14.99 15.28
N ASP A 56 -13.10 15.02 16.35
CA ASP A 56 -12.70 15.51 17.66
C ASP A 56 -11.63 14.62 18.31
N VAL A 57 -11.76 13.29 18.18
CA VAL A 57 -10.77 12.32 18.65
C VAL A 57 -9.46 12.49 17.89
N ILE A 58 -9.54 12.56 16.55
CA ILE A 58 -8.37 12.71 15.70
C ILE A 58 -7.64 14.02 16.00
N ARG A 59 -8.37 15.12 16.18
CA ARG A 59 -7.81 16.43 16.54
C ARG A 59 -7.10 16.37 17.91
N ALA A 60 -7.75 15.83 18.94
CA ALA A 60 -7.21 15.72 20.26
C ALA A 60 -5.91 14.89 20.30
N GLU A 61 -5.91 13.73 19.65
CA GLU A 61 -4.75 12.85 19.59
C GLU A 61 -3.60 13.45 18.75
N SER A 62 -3.92 14.12 17.64
CA SER A 62 -2.91 14.80 16.82
C SER A 62 -2.22 15.94 17.58
N LEU A 63 -2.97 16.71 18.37
CA LEU A 63 -2.42 17.77 19.23
C LEU A 63 -1.52 17.22 20.34
N ALA A 64 -1.91 16.09 20.95
CA ALA A 64 -1.20 15.47 22.05
C ALA A 64 0.06 14.70 21.62
N ALA A 65 0.10 14.20 20.39
CA ALA A 65 1.23 13.44 19.85
C ALA A 65 2.40 14.33 19.43
N ASP A 66 3.60 13.76 19.34
CA ASP A 66 4.80 14.38 18.74
C ASP A 66 4.82 14.25 17.22
N GLY A 67 3.97 13.38 16.65
CA GLY A 67 3.78 13.19 15.21
C GLY A 67 2.62 12.26 14.91
N VAL A 68 2.14 12.32 13.66
CA VAL A 68 0.99 11.53 13.19
C VAL A 68 1.41 10.63 12.03
N VAL A 69 1.00 9.37 12.07
CA VAL A 69 1.22 8.38 11.02
C VAL A 69 -0.14 7.86 10.53
N GLN A 70 -0.49 8.17 9.30
CA GLN A 70 -1.72 7.69 8.66
C GLN A 70 -1.39 6.66 7.59
N VAL A 71 -1.63 5.39 7.92
CA VAL A 71 -1.44 4.26 7.00
C VAL A 71 -2.75 3.90 6.30
N THR A 72 -3.88 4.23 6.91
CA THR A 72 -5.20 3.91 6.34
C THR A 72 -5.69 4.98 5.39
N THR A 73 -6.28 4.52 4.30
CA THR A 73 -6.95 5.36 3.29
C THR A 73 -8.43 5.00 3.15
N GLY A 74 -8.97 4.25 4.13
CA GLY A 74 -10.36 3.83 4.10
C GLY A 74 -10.65 2.51 3.36
N GLY A 75 -9.62 1.85 2.81
CA GLY A 75 -9.73 0.61 2.03
C GLY A 75 -9.56 0.85 0.52
N PHE A 76 -8.73 0.04 -0.11
CA PHE A 76 -8.21 0.32 -1.46
C PHE A 76 -9.12 -0.14 -2.61
N LEU A 77 -9.97 -1.14 -2.41
CA LEU A 77 -10.67 -1.82 -3.51
C LEU A 77 -12.19 -1.91 -3.36
N VAL A 78 -12.73 -1.65 -2.18
CA VAL A 78 -14.18 -1.71 -1.92
C VAL A 78 -14.54 -0.51 -1.06
N GLN A 79 -14.65 0.64 -1.69
CA GLN A 79 -14.91 1.87 -0.94
C GLN A 79 -16.35 2.27 -1.14
N ALA A 80 -17.10 2.20 -0.06
CA ALA A 80 -18.22 3.11 0.06
C ALA A 80 -17.65 4.54 -0.09
N LEU A 81 -18.27 5.37 -0.91
CA LEU A 81 -17.88 6.79 -1.11
C LEU A 81 -17.69 7.54 0.21
N GLU A 82 -18.42 7.14 1.26
CA GLU A 82 -18.32 7.64 2.63
C GLU A 82 -16.92 7.46 3.23
N THR A 83 -16.31 6.27 3.12
CA THR A 83 -15.00 5.99 3.71
C THR A 83 -13.88 6.76 3.02
N VAL A 84 -14.03 7.00 1.72
CA VAL A 84 -13.11 7.83 0.94
C VAL A 84 -13.21 9.30 1.38
N HIS A 85 -14.43 9.77 1.58
CA HIS A 85 -14.68 11.11 2.06
C HIS A 85 -14.12 11.33 3.47
N GLU A 86 -14.32 10.36 4.36
CA GLU A 86 -13.74 10.37 5.72
C GLU A 86 -12.20 10.49 5.68
N ALA A 87 -11.50 9.75 4.79
CA ALA A 87 -10.06 9.83 4.70
C ALA A 87 -9.55 11.23 4.26
N VAL A 88 -10.28 11.89 3.36
CA VAL A 88 -9.96 13.26 2.94
C VAL A 88 -10.22 14.25 4.07
N LEU A 89 -11.35 14.13 4.78
CA LEU A 89 -11.67 14.99 5.94
C LEU A 89 -10.68 14.77 7.09
N THR A 90 -10.30 13.54 7.36
CA THR A 90 -9.25 13.22 8.36
C THR A 90 -7.98 13.99 8.07
N THR A 91 -7.57 14.04 6.80
CA THR A 91 -6.37 14.80 6.40
C THR A 91 -6.50 16.29 6.75
N ASP A 92 -7.67 16.90 6.50
CA ASP A 92 -7.91 18.30 6.87
C ASP A 92 -7.80 18.52 8.38
N VAL A 93 -8.42 17.64 9.18
CA VAL A 93 -8.38 17.71 10.66
C VAL A 93 -6.94 17.61 11.19
N VAL A 94 -6.13 16.71 10.64
CA VAL A 94 -4.72 16.55 11.06
C VAL A 94 -3.89 17.78 10.64
N LEU A 95 -4.06 18.28 9.42
CA LEU A 95 -3.38 19.49 8.95
C LEU A 95 -3.70 20.70 9.82
N GLU A 96 -4.98 20.91 10.16
CA GLU A 96 -5.40 21.97 11.06
C GLU A 96 -4.79 21.82 12.46
N ALA A 97 -4.78 20.60 13.02
CA ALA A 97 -4.25 20.33 14.35
C ALA A 97 -2.72 20.55 14.44
N LEU A 98 -1.99 20.28 13.36
CA LEU A 98 -0.54 20.40 13.32
C LEU A 98 -0.03 21.72 12.75
N ALA A 99 -0.92 22.60 12.28
CA ALA A 99 -0.52 23.88 11.67
C ALA A 99 0.34 24.73 12.61
N GLY A 100 1.44 25.27 12.08
CA GLY A 100 2.42 26.06 12.84
C GLY A 100 3.28 25.26 13.82
N THR A 101 3.22 23.92 13.80
CA THR A 101 4.11 23.02 14.54
C THR A 101 5.13 22.39 13.58
N ASP A 102 6.26 21.93 14.10
CA ASP A 102 7.23 21.17 13.31
C ASP A 102 7.01 19.64 13.42
N LYS A 103 5.85 19.24 13.94
CA LYS A 103 5.49 17.83 14.10
C LYS A 103 5.27 17.16 12.73
N PRO A 104 5.80 15.93 12.51
CA PRO A 104 5.62 15.24 11.25
C PRO A 104 4.20 14.69 11.10
N TYR A 105 3.68 14.79 9.89
CA TYR A 105 2.53 14.05 9.42
C TYR A 105 2.94 13.15 8.26
N ILE A 106 3.06 11.85 8.52
CA ILE A 106 3.40 10.86 7.49
C ILE A 106 2.12 10.20 6.98
N TRP A 107 1.93 10.24 5.67
CA TRP A 107 0.81 9.57 5.00
C TRP A 107 1.29 8.53 4.01
N THR A 108 0.64 7.35 4.02
CA THR A 108 0.90 6.30 3.04
C THR A 108 0.12 6.57 1.76
N GLY A 109 0.82 6.98 0.73
CA GLY A 109 0.31 7.00 -0.63
C GLY A 109 0.61 5.70 -1.36
N GLY A 110 0.33 5.68 -2.65
CA GLY A 110 0.67 4.59 -3.55
C GLY A 110 1.17 5.09 -4.89
N THR A 111 2.05 4.33 -5.53
CA THR A 111 2.56 4.66 -6.87
C THR A 111 1.49 4.60 -7.96
N GLY A 112 0.30 4.06 -7.67
CA GLY A 112 -0.83 4.04 -8.58
C GLY A 112 -1.25 5.42 -9.12
N GLY A 113 -0.82 6.51 -8.48
CA GLY A 113 -1.00 7.87 -8.97
C GLY A 113 -0.30 8.16 -10.31
N TRP A 114 0.70 7.37 -10.68
CA TRP A 114 1.45 7.49 -11.95
C TRP A 114 1.21 6.33 -12.91
N MET A 115 0.13 5.60 -12.74
CA MET A 115 -0.19 4.45 -13.60
C MET A 115 -0.43 4.91 -15.04
N ASP A 116 0.19 4.24 -15.99
CA ASP A 116 -0.03 4.43 -17.43
C ASP A 116 -0.36 3.12 -18.12
N THR A 117 -0.52 3.15 -19.43
CA THR A 117 -0.66 1.94 -20.24
C THR A 117 0.68 1.51 -20.79
N GLY A 118 1.06 0.25 -20.61
CA GLY A 118 2.31 -0.30 -21.15
C GLY A 118 2.42 -0.18 -22.67
N ILE A 119 1.29 -0.06 -23.38
CA ILE A 119 1.27 0.14 -24.85
C ILE A 119 1.85 1.52 -25.20
N ALA A 120 1.47 2.57 -24.47
CA ALA A 120 1.88 3.93 -24.79
C ALA A 120 3.33 4.22 -24.38
N PHE A 121 3.75 3.74 -23.20
CA PHE A 121 5.04 4.11 -22.59
C PHE A 121 5.68 2.94 -21.82
N PRO A 122 6.08 1.85 -22.50
CA PRO A 122 6.53 0.62 -21.84
C PRO A 122 7.81 0.81 -21.00
N GLU A 123 8.68 1.72 -21.40
CA GLU A 123 9.96 1.99 -20.72
C GLU A 123 9.95 3.20 -19.78
N ARG A 124 8.80 3.87 -19.64
CA ARG A 124 8.71 5.05 -18.79
C ARG A 124 8.92 4.65 -17.31
N VAL A 125 9.89 5.28 -16.66
CA VAL A 125 10.13 5.20 -15.21
C VAL A 125 9.74 6.54 -14.60
N VAL A 126 8.76 6.56 -13.74
CA VAL A 126 8.28 7.78 -13.09
C VAL A 126 9.06 8.09 -11.82
N THR A 127 9.12 9.38 -11.51
CA THR A 127 9.73 9.95 -10.32
C THR A 127 8.72 10.87 -9.62
N GLU A 128 9.06 11.40 -8.48
CA GLU A 128 8.25 12.38 -7.76
C GLU A 128 8.06 13.71 -8.53
N ALA A 129 8.90 13.98 -9.52
CA ALA A 129 8.80 15.16 -10.37
C ALA A 129 7.77 15.01 -11.51
N ASP A 130 7.35 13.79 -11.80
CA ASP A 130 6.35 13.54 -12.83
C ASP A 130 4.92 13.86 -12.32
N PRO A 131 4.06 14.43 -13.18
CA PRO A 131 2.68 14.68 -12.80
C PRO A 131 1.95 13.35 -12.59
N MET A 132 1.13 13.28 -11.54
CA MET A 132 0.25 12.13 -11.33
C MET A 132 -0.83 12.09 -12.40
N THR A 133 -0.97 10.94 -13.05
CA THR A 133 -1.99 10.66 -14.08
C THR A 133 -2.95 9.62 -13.57
N VAL A 134 -3.71 9.97 -12.53
CA VAL A 134 -4.55 9.02 -11.79
C VAL A 134 -5.71 8.48 -12.61
N PRO A 135 -5.94 7.17 -12.61
CA PRO A 135 -7.24 6.62 -12.97
C PRO A 135 -8.32 7.16 -12.03
N HIS A 136 -9.56 7.28 -12.53
CA HIS A 136 -10.68 7.88 -11.78
C HIS A 136 -10.91 7.26 -10.39
N PHE A 137 -10.63 5.98 -10.21
CA PHE A 137 -10.77 5.28 -8.92
C PHE A 137 -9.66 5.64 -7.90
N TYR A 138 -8.64 6.40 -8.32
CA TYR A 138 -7.56 6.91 -7.47
C TYR A 138 -7.67 8.39 -7.13
N ILE A 139 -8.72 9.06 -7.56
CA ILE A 139 -8.85 10.53 -7.45
C ILE A 139 -8.69 11.04 -6.02
N HIS A 140 -9.18 10.30 -5.03
CA HIS A 140 -9.07 10.68 -3.62
C HIS A 140 -7.62 10.64 -3.11
N PHE A 141 -6.80 9.70 -3.61
CA PHE A 141 -5.36 9.70 -3.31
C PHE A 141 -4.69 10.97 -3.82
N LEU A 142 -5.06 11.39 -5.04
CA LEU A 142 -4.58 12.64 -5.60
C LEU A 142 -5.03 13.84 -4.75
N GLN A 143 -6.28 13.88 -4.30
CA GLN A 143 -6.80 14.95 -3.45
C GLN A 143 -6.02 15.04 -2.13
N ILE A 144 -5.78 13.93 -1.44
CA ILE A 144 -4.99 13.90 -0.21
C ILE A 144 -3.54 14.33 -0.50
N ALA A 145 -2.89 13.75 -1.52
CA ALA A 145 -1.53 14.10 -1.88
C ALA A 145 -1.39 15.60 -2.20
N GLN A 146 -2.31 16.18 -2.96
CA GLN A 146 -2.32 17.61 -3.28
C GLN A 146 -2.45 18.48 -2.03
N LYS A 147 -3.34 18.13 -1.08
CA LYS A 147 -3.50 18.85 0.18
C LYS A 147 -2.19 18.81 0.99
N LEU A 148 -1.58 17.64 1.12
CA LEU A 148 -0.32 17.47 1.86
C LEU A 148 0.82 18.25 1.22
N LEU A 149 0.99 18.17 -0.10
CA LEU A 149 2.04 18.89 -0.83
C LEU A 149 1.86 20.41 -0.84
N ALA A 150 0.62 20.89 -0.77
CA ALA A 150 0.30 22.31 -0.71
C ALA A 150 0.51 22.91 0.70
N SER A 151 0.54 22.09 1.75
CA SER A 151 0.71 22.55 3.13
C SER A 151 2.13 23.07 3.36
N GLN A 152 2.26 24.33 3.79
CA GLN A 152 3.52 24.97 4.13
C GLN A 152 3.77 24.99 5.66
N ASP A 153 2.68 24.89 6.45
CA ASP A 153 2.69 25.09 7.89
C ASP A 153 2.81 23.76 8.67
N VAL A 154 2.82 22.62 7.97
CA VAL A 154 2.97 21.29 8.57
C VAL A 154 4.12 20.55 7.89
N ARG A 155 4.88 19.78 8.64
CA ARG A 155 5.90 18.87 8.09
C ARG A 155 5.24 17.62 7.53
N THR A 156 4.72 17.72 6.31
CA THR A 156 4.05 16.63 5.61
C THR A 156 5.04 15.74 4.87
N ILE A 157 4.84 14.43 4.97
CA ILE A 157 5.67 13.40 4.32
C ILE A 157 4.73 12.38 3.67
N ILE A 158 4.88 12.17 2.37
CA ILE A 158 4.13 11.17 1.62
C ILE A 158 5.07 10.03 1.25
N LEU A 159 4.78 8.83 1.73
CA LEU A 159 5.49 7.62 1.31
C LEU A 159 4.62 6.90 0.28
N ALA A 160 4.97 7.07 -1.01
CA ALA A 160 4.26 6.48 -2.14
C ALA A 160 4.78 5.06 -2.40
N ALA A 161 4.13 4.07 -1.80
CA ALA A 161 4.54 2.67 -1.89
C ALA A 161 4.26 2.06 -3.26
N GLY A 162 5.19 1.25 -3.78
CA GLY A 162 4.96 0.30 -4.85
C GLY A 162 3.95 -0.78 -4.42
N GLN A 163 3.71 -1.75 -5.29
CA GLN A 163 2.89 -2.90 -4.94
C GLN A 163 3.55 -3.68 -3.79
N LEU A 164 2.78 -3.99 -2.76
CA LEU A 164 3.32 -4.54 -1.51
C LEU A 164 3.41 -6.05 -1.52
N TYR A 165 4.44 -6.59 -0.89
CA TYR A 165 4.61 -8.01 -0.60
C TYR A 165 5.41 -8.21 0.68
N GLY A 166 5.53 -9.47 1.11
CA GLY A 166 6.33 -9.89 2.26
C GLY A 166 5.51 -10.43 3.43
N ARG A 167 6.15 -11.11 4.36
CA ARG A 167 5.54 -11.73 5.54
C ARG A 167 4.37 -12.67 5.22
N GLY A 168 4.39 -13.31 4.04
CA GLY A 168 3.32 -14.20 3.59
C GLY A 168 1.99 -13.50 3.26
N GLY A 169 2.00 -12.17 3.12
CA GLY A 169 0.81 -11.37 2.86
C GLY A 169 1.08 -10.19 1.93
N GLY A 170 0.15 -9.24 1.91
CA GLY A 170 0.30 -7.98 1.21
C GLY A 170 0.17 -8.02 -0.29
N TYR A 171 -0.01 -9.17 -0.88
CA TYR A 171 -0.25 -9.28 -2.30
C TYR A 171 -1.58 -8.62 -2.67
N ILE A 172 -1.64 -7.31 -2.55
CA ILE A 172 -2.74 -6.47 -2.97
C ILE A 172 -2.51 -6.12 -4.44
N GLY A 173 -3.54 -6.08 -5.23
CA GLY A 173 -3.41 -5.70 -6.63
C GLY A 173 -2.98 -6.85 -7.55
N PRO A 174 -1.97 -6.66 -8.43
CA PRO A 174 -1.66 -7.60 -9.50
C PRO A 174 -1.36 -9.02 -9.02
N VAL A 175 -0.53 -9.19 -8.00
CA VAL A 175 -0.15 -10.52 -7.50
C VAL A 175 -1.35 -11.25 -6.88
N ALA A 176 -2.19 -10.53 -6.11
CA ALA A 176 -3.42 -11.07 -5.56
C ALA A 176 -4.33 -11.64 -6.63
N ARG A 177 -4.45 -10.92 -7.74
CA ARG A 177 -5.32 -11.33 -8.84
C ARG A 177 -4.80 -12.56 -9.57
N VAL A 178 -3.50 -12.72 -9.72
CA VAL A 178 -2.90 -13.96 -10.25
C VAL A 178 -3.19 -15.16 -9.35
N PHE A 179 -3.10 -14.99 -8.02
CA PHE A 179 -3.49 -16.05 -7.09
C PHE A 179 -4.98 -16.35 -7.11
N ASN A 180 -5.83 -15.34 -7.23
CA ASN A 180 -7.29 -15.51 -7.35
C ASN A 180 -7.67 -16.26 -8.62
N ASP A 181 -6.99 -15.97 -9.71
CA ASP A 181 -7.15 -16.69 -10.98
C ASP A 181 -6.82 -18.17 -10.80
N LEU A 182 -5.67 -18.47 -10.21
CA LEU A 182 -5.26 -19.84 -9.88
C LEU A 182 -6.30 -20.57 -9.00
N ARG A 183 -6.80 -19.91 -7.94
CA ARG A 183 -7.82 -20.51 -7.06
C ARG A 183 -9.11 -20.83 -7.79
N LYS A 184 -9.53 -19.92 -8.66
CA LYS A 184 -10.80 -20.03 -9.38
C LYS A 184 -10.77 -21.06 -10.48
N HIS A 185 -9.64 -21.20 -11.18
CA HIS A 185 -9.55 -21.96 -12.43
C HIS A 185 -8.60 -23.16 -12.35
N GLY A 186 -7.76 -23.27 -11.30
CA GLY A 186 -6.75 -24.32 -11.19
C GLY A 186 -5.55 -24.14 -12.13
N VAL A 187 -5.53 -23.06 -12.89
CA VAL A 187 -4.46 -22.66 -13.83
C VAL A 187 -4.20 -21.17 -13.66
N VAL A 188 -3.08 -20.70 -14.20
CA VAL A 188 -2.76 -19.28 -14.23
C VAL A 188 -2.90 -18.77 -15.64
N HIS A 189 -3.78 -17.80 -15.85
CA HIS A 189 -3.92 -17.09 -17.11
C HIS A 189 -3.07 -15.82 -17.13
N ALA A 190 -2.56 -15.47 -18.29
CA ALA A 190 -1.83 -14.23 -18.54
C ALA A 190 -2.13 -13.68 -19.93
N CYS A 191 -2.03 -12.37 -20.09
CA CYS A 191 -2.01 -11.76 -21.41
C CYS A 191 -0.56 -11.64 -21.90
N ASN A 192 -0.33 -11.80 -23.21
CA ASN A 192 1.00 -11.62 -23.78
C ASN A 192 1.33 -10.13 -23.91
N THR A 193 1.81 -9.54 -22.82
CA THR A 193 2.15 -8.13 -22.72
C THR A 193 3.51 -7.97 -22.04
N ASP A 194 4.17 -6.84 -22.31
CA ASP A 194 5.47 -6.48 -21.71
C ASP A 194 5.31 -5.46 -20.57
N ASN A 195 4.21 -5.55 -19.85
CA ASN A 195 3.95 -4.65 -18.76
C ASN A 195 4.64 -5.11 -17.45
N ALA A 196 5.02 -4.14 -16.64
CA ALA A 196 5.66 -4.35 -15.36
C ALA A 196 5.07 -3.45 -14.29
N PHE A 197 5.17 -3.92 -13.05
CA PHE A 197 4.85 -3.12 -11.88
C PHE A 197 6.06 -3.02 -10.95
N THR A 198 6.12 -1.92 -10.22
CA THR A 198 7.14 -1.73 -9.18
C THR A 198 6.58 -2.19 -7.84
N PHE A 199 7.43 -2.92 -7.11
CA PHE A 199 7.11 -3.55 -5.84
C PHE A 199 7.97 -3.02 -4.71
N VAL A 200 7.52 -3.19 -3.47
CA VAL A 200 8.29 -2.94 -2.25
C VAL A 200 7.93 -3.95 -1.17
N HIS A 201 8.95 -4.48 -0.50
CA HIS A 201 8.73 -5.33 0.67
C HIS A 201 8.21 -4.51 1.84
N VAL A 202 7.22 -5.04 2.59
CA VAL A 202 6.58 -4.30 3.67
C VAL A 202 7.53 -3.88 4.78
N ASP A 203 8.56 -4.69 5.09
CA ASP A 203 9.59 -4.33 6.08
C ASP A 203 10.51 -3.22 5.58
N ASP A 204 10.91 -3.22 4.29
CA ASP A 204 11.70 -2.15 3.72
C ASP A 204 10.92 -0.82 3.71
N LEU A 205 9.60 -0.90 3.48
CA LEU A 205 8.72 0.27 3.62
C LEU A 205 8.68 0.75 5.07
N ALA A 206 8.55 -0.14 6.05
CA ALA A 206 8.55 0.23 7.47
C ALA A 206 9.89 0.86 7.91
N ASP A 207 11.02 0.40 7.38
CA ASP A 207 12.31 1.04 7.58
C ASP A 207 12.33 2.48 7.05
N LEU A 208 11.70 2.72 5.89
CA LEU A 208 11.59 4.08 5.33
C LEU A 208 10.73 4.99 6.22
N TYR A 209 9.67 4.47 6.87
CA TYR A 209 8.90 5.24 7.86
C TYR A 209 9.77 5.70 9.02
N ALA A 210 10.57 4.79 9.60
CA ALA A 210 11.46 5.13 10.71
C ALA A 210 12.52 6.17 10.30
N ILE A 211 13.13 5.99 9.14
CA ILE A 211 14.11 6.95 8.58
C ILE A 211 13.47 8.33 8.37
N ALA A 212 12.30 8.38 7.72
CA ALA A 212 11.61 9.63 7.41
C ALA A 212 11.14 10.37 8.67
N LEU A 213 10.72 9.65 9.69
CA LEU A 213 10.30 10.20 10.97
C LEU A 213 11.47 10.82 11.72
N ASN A 214 12.60 10.11 11.79
CA ASN A 214 13.78 10.50 12.56
C ASN A 214 14.62 11.61 11.90
N ASN A 215 14.41 11.87 10.60
CA ASN A 215 15.10 12.96 9.91
C ASN A 215 14.22 14.23 9.89
N PRO A 216 14.54 15.28 10.67
CA PRO A 216 13.71 16.48 10.80
C PRO A 216 13.60 17.30 9.50
N SER A 217 14.50 17.10 8.55
CA SER A 217 14.47 17.78 7.24
C SER A 217 13.57 17.09 6.23
N THR A 218 13.09 15.86 6.49
CA THR A 218 12.24 15.11 5.56
C THR A 218 10.90 15.81 5.37
N ARG A 219 10.60 16.18 4.13
CA ARG A 219 9.34 16.82 3.69
C ARG A 219 8.98 16.40 2.27
N GLY A 220 7.70 16.47 1.94
CA GLY A 220 7.20 16.20 0.59
C GLY A 220 7.04 14.72 0.30
N GLN A 221 7.25 14.31 -0.94
CA GLN A 221 6.91 12.98 -1.42
C GLN A 221 8.15 12.14 -1.73
N TYR A 222 8.11 10.86 -1.36
CA TYR A 222 9.14 9.86 -1.64
C TYR A 222 8.51 8.57 -2.15
N ILE A 223 8.98 8.08 -3.28
CA ILE A 223 8.58 6.78 -3.83
C ILE A 223 9.36 5.68 -3.11
N ALA A 224 8.63 4.72 -2.56
CA ALA A 224 9.18 3.50 -1.96
C ALA A 224 9.03 2.35 -2.96
N ALA A 225 10.10 2.06 -3.71
CA ALA A 225 10.14 1.09 -4.78
C ALA A 225 11.47 0.33 -4.77
N THR A 226 11.42 -1.01 -4.82
CA THR A 226 12.62 -1.87 -4.79
C THR A 226 12.82 -2.63 -6.07
N ASP A 227 11.77 -3.31 -6.54
CA ASP A 227 11.81 -4.17 -7.72
C ASP A 227 10.84 -3.67 -8.79
N THR A 228 11.23 -3.81 -10.04
CA THR A 228 10.30 -3.74 -11.18
C THR A 228 10.21 -5.13 -11.80
N VAL A 229 9.00 -5.72 -11.78
CA VAL A 229 8.79 -7.11 -12.21
C VAL A 229 7.71 -7.16 -13.28
N HIS A 230 8.01 -7.90 -14.37
CA HIS A 230 7.04 -8.14 -15.44
C HIS A 230 5.91 -9.06 -14.97
N MET A 231 4.68 -8.76 -15.34
CA MET A 231 3.53 -9.55 -14.92
C MET A 231 3.56 -10.99 -15.43
N MET A 232 4.18 -11.23 -16.58
CA MET A 232 4.44 -12.57 -17.08
C MET A 232 5.34 -13.40 -16.15
N ASP A 233 6.33 -12.76 -15.52
CA ASP A 233 7.22 -13.43 -14.58
C ASP A 233 6.52 -13.70 -13.25
N VAL A 234 5.67 -12.79 -12.79
CA VAL A 234 4.79 -13.02 -11.63
C VAL A 234 3.88 -14.23 -11.89
N ALA A 235 3.21 -14.27 -13.05
CA ALA A 235 2.33 -15.39 -13.42
C ALA A 235 3.09 -16.73 -13.43
N ARG A 236 4.28 -16.78 -14.02
CA ARG A 236 5.13 -17.98 -14.03
C ARG A 236 5.60 -18.38 -12.63
N ALA A 237 5.97 -17.40 -11.79
CA ALA A 237 6.43 -17.67 -10.43
C ALA A 237 5.30 -18.26 -9.57
N VAL A 238 4.08 -17.70 -9.64
CA VAL A 238 2.90 -18.23 -8.97
C VAL A 238 2.57 -19.64 -9.46
N SER A 239 2.60 -19.88 -10.77
CA SER A 239 2.39 -21.20 -11.35
C SER A 239 3.44 -22.24 -10.87
N LYS A 240 4.71 -21.84 -10.75
CA LYS A 240 5.77 -22.72 -10.18
C LYS A 240 5.51 -23.01 -8.70
N ALA A 241 5.17 -22.00 -7.91
CA ALA A 241 4.86 -22.19 -6.49
C ALA A 241 3.67 -23.15 -6.29
N ALA A 242 2.66 -23.08 -7.15
CA ALA A 242 1.51 -23.98 -7.15
C ALA A 242 1.78 -25.40 -7.64
N GLY A 243 3.02 -25.74 -8.02
CA GLY A 243 3.36 -27.06 -8.55
C GLY A 243 3.01 -27.30 -10.02
N LEU A 244 2.60 -26.25 -10.75
CA LEU A 244 2.24 -26.34 -12.16
C LEU A 244 3.45 -26.19 -13.11
N GLY A 245 4.67 -26.16 -12.57
CA GLY A 245 5.92 -26.11 -13.33
C GLY A 245 6.18 -24.82 -14.09
N GLY A 246 5.46 -23.76 -13.78
CA GLY A 246 5.55 -22.47 -14.48
C GLY A 246 4.71 -22.41 -15.75
N LYS A 247 3.84 -23.38 -16.00
CA LYS A 247 2.88 -23.34 -17.10
C LYS A 247 1.84 -22.27 -16.87
N ILE A 248 1.57 -21.49 -17.90
CA ILE A 248 0.54 -20.43 -17.91
C ILE A 248 -0.27 -20.57 -19.22
N GLU A 249 -1.51 -20.18 -19.17
CA GLU A 249 -2.37 -20.09 -20.33
C GLU A 249 -2.43 -18.66 -20.85
N ILE A 250 -1.98 -18.45 -22.07
CA ILE A 250 -2.02 -17.12 -22.70
C ILE A 250 -3.41 -16.89 -23.29
N VAL A 251 -4.05 -15.82 -22.85
CA VAL A 251 -5.38 -15.40 -23.31
C VAL A 251 -5.35 -13.95 -23.78
N ASP A 252 -6.33 -13.58 -24.60
CA ASP A 252 -6.54 -12.17 -24.96
C ASP A 252 -7.23 -11.39 -23.81
N HIS A 253 -7.21 -10.06 -23.90
CA HIS A 253 -7.79 -9.17 -22.89
C HIS A 253 -9.29 -9.42 -22.64
N LEU A 254 -10.06 -9.70 -23.70
CA LEU A 254 -11.50 -9.94 -23.55
C LEU A 254 -11.77 -11.25 -22.82
N THR A 255 -10.96 -12.26 -23.10
CA THR A 255 -11.02 -13.55 -22.39
C THR A 255 -10.60 -13.39 -20.93
N MET A 256 -9.52 -12.69 -20.64
CA MET A 256 -9.08 -12.37 -19.25
C MET A 256 -10.19 -11.66 -18.47
N ARG A 257 -10.84 -10.68 -19.10
CA ARG A 257 -11.96 -9.94 -18.51
C ARG A 257 -13.17 -10.84 -18.22
N LYS A 258 -13.49 -11.79 -19.12
CA LYS A 258 -14.57 -12.76 -18.91
C LYS A 258 -14.28 -13.72 -17.77
N LEU A 259 -13.03 -14.19 -17.66
CA LEU A 259 -12.61 -15.14 -16.63
C LEU A 259 -12.57 -14.49 -15.23
N ASN A 260 -11.99 -13.32 -15.12
CA ASN A 260 -11.53 -12.75 -13.85
C ASN A 260 -12.03 -11.33 -13.58
N GLY A 261 -12.81 -10.77 -14.49
CA GLY A 261 -13.32 -9.41 -14.37
C GLY A 261 -12.32 -8.34 -14.86
N ARG A 262 -12.80 -7.11 -14.91
CA ARG A 262 -12.12 -5.95 -15.50
C ARG A 262 -10.81 -5.59 -14.81
N ALA A 263 -10.71 -5.83 -13.51
CA ALA A 263 -9.51 -5.50 -12.76
C ALA A 263 -8.31 -6.37 -13.17
N ASN A 264 -8.52 -7.67 -13.40
CA ASN A 264 -7.45 -8.58 -13.86
C ASN A 264 -6.97 -8.27 -15.27
N GLU A 265 -7.88 -7.81 -16.15
CA GLU A 265 -7.50 -7.30 -17.46
C GLU A 265 -6.51 -6.13 -17.32
N GLY A 266 -6.80 -5.19 -16.43
CA GLY A 266 -5.97 -4.01 -16.17
C GLY A 266 -4.54 -4.35 -15.72
N ASP A 267 -4.35 -5.42 -14.95
CA ASP A 267 -3.01 -5.83 -14.48
C ASP A 267 -2.06 -6.23 -15.61
N PHE A 268 -2.58 -6.67 -16.75
CA PHE A 268 -1.79 -6.98 -17.93
C PHE A 268 -1.85 -5.86 -18.99
N PHE A 269 -2.37 -4.69 -18.61
CA PHE A 269 -2.53 -3.58 -19.52
C PHE A 269 -1.81 -2.31 -19.04
N TYR A 270 -1.88 -2.04 -17.73
CA TYR A 270 -1.16 -0.92 -17.13
C TYR A 270 0.30 -1.26 -16.92
N ASN A 271 1.13 -0.23 -17.00
CA ASN A 271 2.54 -0.30 -16.69
C ASN A 271 2.85 0.72 -15.58
N LEU A 272 3.65 0.31 -14.60
CA LEU A 272 4.01 1.17 -13.48
C LEU A 272 5.46 0.89 -13.06
N ARG A 273 6.37 1.60 -13.67
CA ARG A 273 7.79 1.60 -13.32
C ARG A 273 8.08 2.88 -12.57
N ALA A 274 8.54 2.79 -11.33
CA ALA A 274 8.79 3.95 -10.49
C ALA A 274 10.18 3.88 -9.85
N SER A 275 10.84 5.03 -9.73
CA SER A 275 12.18 5.16 -9.16
C SER A 275 12.12 5.61 -7.70
N SER A 276 12.88 4.95 -6.85
CA SER A 276 13.10 5.37 -5.45
C SER A 276 14.44 6.12 -5.27
N ALA A 277 15.02 6.66 -6.34
CA ALA A 277 16.29 7.34 -6.28
C ALA A 277 16.30 8.45 -5.22
N LYS A 278 15.26 9.28 -5.17
CA LYS A 278 15.12 10.35 -4.19
C LYS A 278 15.15 9.83 -2.74
N ALA A 279 14.41 8.77 -2.41
CA ALA A 279 14.43 8.21 -1.06
C ALA A 279 15.82 7.65 -0.69
N ARG A 280 16.53 7.06 -1.63
CA ARG A 280 17.87 6.53 -1.42
C ARG A 280 18.91 7.65 -1.24
N GLU A 281 18.85 8.68 -2.08
CA GLU A 281 19.81 9.77 -2.09
C GLU A 281 19.63 10.75 -0.94
N GLU A 282 18.38 11.18 -0.67
CA GLU A 282 18.10 12.19 0.35
C GLU A 282 17.97 11.62 1.76
N LEU A 283 17.42 10.39 1.89
CA LEU A 283 17.15 9.77 3.19
C LEU A 283 18.11 8.63 3.54
N GLY A 284 18.98 8.21 2.62
CA GLY A 284 19.86 7.07 2.82
C GLY A 284 19.13 5.73 2.91
N TRP A 285 17.91 5.64 2.39
CA TRP A 285 17.13 4.40 2.45
C TRP A 285 17.78 3.29 1.63
N GLN A 286 18.05 2.15 2.27
CA GLN A 286 18.72 1.00 1.68
C GLN A 286 17.84 -0.24 1.86
N PRO A 287 16.86 -0.49 0.98
CA PRO A 287 16.06 -1.70 1.04
C PRO A 287 16.96 -2.93 0.81
N HIS A 288 16.72 -3.99 1.58
CA HIS A 288 17.60 -5.16 1.61
C HIS A 288 16.85 -6.50 1.67
N ARG A 289 15.52 -6.46 1.65
CA ARG A 289 14.72 -7.69 1.65
C ARG A 289 14.75 -8.38 0.29
N PRO A 290 14.53 -9.72 0.24
CA PRO A 290 14.46 -10.43 -1.03
C PRO A 290 13.43 -9.81 -1.97
N GLY A 291 13.74 -9.77 -3.27
CA GLY A 291 12.80 -9.30 -4.28
C GLY A 291 11.57 -10.21 -4.41
N LEU A 292 10.48 -9.68 -5.00
CA LEU A 292 9.19 -10.39 -5.12
C LEU A 292 9.32 -11.82 -5.66
N LEU A 293 10.08 -12.02 -6.74
CA LEU A 293 10.20 -13.37 -7.33
C LEU A 293 10.94 -14.35 -6.41
N ALA A 294 11.90 -13.86 -5.63
CA ALA A 294 12.60 -14.67 -4.62
C ALA A 294 11.66 -15.01 -3.47
N GLU A 295 10.86 -14.07 -2.99
CA GLU A 295 9.83 -14.28 -1.96
C GLU A 295 8.80 -15.34 -2.42
N LEU A 296 8.29 -15.23 -3.65
CA LEU A 296 7.38 -16.22 -4.23
C LEU A 296 8.02 -17.63 -4.35
N ALA A 297 9.34 -17.70 -4.54
CA ALA A 297 10.06 -18.97 -4.62
C ALA A 297 10.20 -19.65 -3.25
N LEU A 298 10.11 -18.90 -2.15
CA LEU A 298 10.19 -19.40 -0.77
C LEU A 298 8.86 -19.93 -0.23
N LEU A 299 7.75 -19.69 -0.94
CA LEU A 299 6.44 -20.17 -0.52
C LEU A 299 6.41 -21.70 -0.39
N PRO A 300 5.66 -22.28 0.59
CA PRO A 300 5.51 -23.71 0.76
C PRO A 300 5.07 -24.41 -0.54
N LYS A 301 5.61 -25.57 -0.81
CA LYS A 301 5.30 -26.34 -2.05
C LYS A 301 4.76 -27.73 -1.70
N PRO A 302 3.66 -28.22 -2.30
CA PRO A 302 2.80 -27.44 -3.20
C PRO A 302 2.09 -26.31 -2.45
N LEU A 303 2.01 -25.19 -3.08
CA LEU A 303 1.27 -24.07 -2.53
C LEU A 303 -0.22 -24.40 -2.51
N ASP A 304 -0.83 -24.40 -1.33
CA ASP A 304 -2.27 -24.28 -1.24
C ASP A 304 -2.63 -22.82 -1.55
N PRO A 305 -3.30 -22.54 -2.69
CA PRO A 305 -3.67 -21.17 -3.04
C PRO A 305 -4.57 -20.50 -1.99
N ASN A 306 -5.22 -21.29 -1.12
CA ASN A 306 -6.05 -20.80 -0.03
C ASN A 306 -5.23 -20.42 1.21
N SER A 307 -4.01 -20.97 1.37
CA SER A 307 -3.13 -20.69 2.52
C SER A 307 -2.26 -19.44 2.33
N VAL A 308 -1.94 -19.06 1.11
CA VAL A 308 -1.08 -17.89 0.78
C VAL A 308 -1.84 -16.57 0.89
N TYR A 309 -3.13 -16.68 0.89
CA TYR A 309 -4.06 -15.63 1.22
C TYR A 309 -4.87 -16.10 2.43
N PRO A 310 -4.38 -15.90 3.65
CA PRO A 310 -5.37 -15.66 4.65
C PRO A 310 -6.16 -14.47 4.09
N GLU A 311 -7.44 -14.71 3.76
CA GLU A 311 -8.36 -13.58 3.62
C GLU A 311 -7.98 -12.61 4.72
N PRO A 312 -7.79 -11.31 4.45
CA PRO A 312 -7.50 -10.36 5.51
C PRO A 312 -8.49 -10.71 6.60
N LYS A 313 -8.03 -10.94 7.84
CA LYS A 313 -8.83 -11.46 8.97
C LYS A 313 -10.12 -10.68 9.20
N ARG A 314 -10.47 -9.84 8.24
CA ARG A 314 -11.73 -9.13 8.02
C ARG A 314 -12.13 -9.23 6.54
N GLN A 315 -13.13 -10.06 6.28
CA GLN A 315 -14.02 -9.85 5.16
C GLN A 315 -14.58 -8.43 5.26
N VAL A 316 -14.00 -7.53 4.50
CA VAL A 316 -14.82 -6.43 3.95
C VAL A 316 -15.73 -7.14 2.97
N ALA A 317 -17.02 -7.18 3.30
CA ALA A 317 -18.03 -7.90 2.54
C ALA A 317 -17.82 -7.70 1.04
N ALA A 318 -17.67 -8.82 0.33
CA ALA A 318 -17.57 -8.87 -1.12
C ALA A 318 -18.89 -8.55 -1.85
N SER A 319 -19.78 -7.79 -1.19
CA SER A 319 -21.01 -7.28 -1.77
C SER A 319 -20.77 -5.86 -2.23
N LEU A 320 -20.83 -5.68 -3.52
CA LEU A 320 -20.94 -4.45 -4.32
C LEU A 320 -19.76 -4.22 -5.29
N VAL A 321 -19.49 -5.18 -6.16
CA VAL A 321 -18.92 -4.86 -7.48
C VAL A 321 -19.75 -5.61 -8.52
N THR A 322 -20.97 -5.17 -8.69
CA THR A 322 -21.70 -5.29 -9.95
C THR A 322 -21.63 -3.91 -10.61
N PHE A 323 -20.75 -3.77 -11.56
CA PHE A 323 -20.76 -2.74 -12.60
C PHE A 323 -20.68 -3.42 -13.95
#